data_65cc193c60a61635d784c7b427735d48
#
_entry.id   65cc193c60a61635d784c7b427735d48
#
_cell.length_a   1.000
_cell.length_b   1.000
_cell.length_c   1.000
_cell.angle_alpha   90.00
_cell.angle_beta   90.00
_cell.angle_gamma   90.00
#
_symmetry.space_group_name_H-M   'P 1'
#
loop_
_entity.id
_entity.type
_entity.pdbx_description
1 polymer ?
#
loop_
_entity_poly.entity_id
_entity_poly.type
_entity_poly.pdbx_seq_one_letter_code
_entity_poly.pdbx_strand_id
1 'polypeptide(L)'
;AIAETGWTLDANKNWKSFCERMVTEFERLEVMDTKPCLNFFDVNINTHADENGPLMVLLETFYPNAEIRYTTDGSEPTYGSTLYEQPFALEGNIDLKAAAFKDGKILGKVTNKPLYGNLLAGKPFTVNYTMGWTGDIFGDNDVLGADKTTFGLTNGKRGNNASYTPWSSFAIVEGKDLEFIVHLDKPTEVRKVVFGSLFNPAMRMLPAGGVAVEVSADGQQYTQIAEKALKHDCPETGR
;
A
#
# COMPACT_ATOMS: atom_id res chain seq x y z
N ALA A 1 -27.42 3.66 -4.32
CA ALA A 1 -26.78 2.98 -3.15
C ALA A 1 -27.57 3.24 -1.87
N ILE A 2 -27.67 4.50 -1.40
CA ILE A 2 -28.37 4.82 -0.12
C ILE A 2 -29.81 4.31 -0.10
N ALA A 3 -30.58 4.55 -1.17
CA ALA A 3 -31.96 4.08 -1.29
C ALA A 3 -32.05 2.55 -1.20
N GLU A 4 -31.18 1.83 -1.89
CA GLU A 4 -31.16 0.37 -1.86
C GLU A 4 -30.78 -0.16 -0.47
N THR A 5 -29.83 0.46 0.19
CA THR A 5 -29.43 0.06 1.55
C THR A 5 -30.56 0.25 2.56
N GLY A 6 -31.36 1.31 2.40
CA GLY A 6 -32.43 1.65 3.33
C GLY A 6 -33.78 0.99 3.03
N TRP A 7 -34.05 0.61 1.77
CA TRP A 7 -35.39 0.17 1.35
C TRP A 7 -35.46 -1.31 0.95
N THR A 8 -34.32 -1.95 0.73
CA THR A 8 -34.30 -3.37 0.39
C THR A 8 -34.11 -4.21 1.65
N LEU A 9 -34.97 -5.19 1.86
CA LEU A 9 -34.83 -6.16 2.95
C LEU A 9 -33.48 -6.87 2.82
N ASP A 10 -32.80 -7.12 3.95
CA ASP A 10 -31.47 -7.73 3.97
C ASP A 10 -31.40 -9.06 3.22
N ALA A 11 -32.46 -9.88 3.31
CA ALA A 11 -32.56 -11.14 2.58
C ALA A 11 -32.57 -10.99 1.05
N ASN A 12 -32.90 -9.79 0.54
CA ASN A 12 -32.99 -9.50 -0.89
C ASN A 12 -31.79 -8.69 -1.40
N LYS A 13 -30.87 -8.30 -0.53
CA LYS A 13 -29.65 -7.58 -0.91
C LYS A 13 -28.73 -8.54 -1.66
N ASN A 14 -28.39 -8.19 -2.89
CA ASN A 14 -27.49 -8.95 -3.74
C ASN A 14 -26.47 -8.01 -4.36
N TRP A 15 -25.23 -8.10 -3.89
CA TRP A 15 -24.14 -7.22 -4.32
C TRP A 15 -23.86 -7.32 -5.82
N LYS A 16 -23.82 -8.53 -6.37
CA LYS A 16 -23.56 -8.74 -7.80
C LYS A 16 -24.64 -8.08 -8.66
N SER A 17 -25.90 -8.32 -8.34
CA SER A 17 -27.04 -7.70 -9.04
C SER A 17 -27.05 -6.17 -8.87
N PHE A 18 -26.67 -5.66 -7.71
CA PHE A 18 -26.49 -4.22 -7.51
C PHE A 18 -25.41 -3.65 -8.43
N CYS A 19 -24.25 -4.28 -8.52
CA CYS A 19 -23.15 -3.86 -9.39
C CYS A 19 -23.55 -3.83 -10.87
N GLU A 20 -24.29 -4.83 -11.33
CA GLU A 20 -24.80 -4.89 -12.71
C GLU A 20 -25.76 -3.74 -13.02
N ARG A 21 -26.66 -3.42 -12.09
CA ARG A 21 -27.58 -2.28 -12.25
C ARG A 21 -26.85 -0.93 -12.21
N MET A 22 -25.78 -0.83 -11.41
CA MET A 22 -24.98 0.40 -11.35
C MET A 22 -24.35 0.76 -12.69
N VAL A 23 -23.92 -0.21 -13.48
CA VAL A 23 -23.38 0.05 -14.82
C VAL A 23 -24.42 0.73 -15.70
N THR A 24 -25.64 0.15 -15.76
CA THR A 24 -26.73 0.76 -16.55
C THR A 24 -27.12 2.14 -16.02
N GLU A 25 -27.06 2.35 -14.71
CA GLU A 25 -27.38 3.63 -14.11
C GLU A 25 -26.33 4.69 -14.46
N PHE A 26 -25.07 4.34 -14.50
CA PHE A 26 -24.01 5.25 -14.94
C PHE A 26 -24.17 5.64 -16.41
N GLU A 27 -24.53 4.70 -17.29
CA GLU A 27 -24.87 5.00 -18.69
C GLU A 27 -26.04 5.99 -18.82
N ARG A 28 -27.07 5.84 -18.00
CA ARG A 28 -28.21 6.76 -17.95
C ARG A 28 -27.82 8.15 -17.47
N LEU A 29 -27.00 8.24 -16.43
CA LEU A 29 -26.50 9.49 -15.88
C LEU A 29 -25.63 10.24 -16.91
N GLU A 30 -24.84 9.52 -17.70
CA GLU A 30 -24.05 10.10 -18.78
C GLU A 30 -24.95 10.72 -19.88
N VAL A 31 -26.01 10.02 -20.28
CA VAL A 31 -27.01 10.58 -21.24
C VAL A 31 -27.69 11.83 -20.68
N MET A 32 -27.87 11.93 -19.38
CA MET A 32 -28.44 13.09 -18.68
C MET A 32 -27.43 14.23 -18.44
N ASP A 33 -26.20 14.12 -18.99
CA ASP A 33 -25.08 15.05 -18.77
C ASP A 33 -24.71 15.18 -17.27
N THR A 34 -24.97 14.16 -16.51
CA THR A 34 -24.56 14.08 -15.10
C THR A 34 -23.26 13.32 -15.02
N LYS A 35 -22.24 13.88 -14.38
CA LYS A 35 -20.94 13.25 -14.22
C LYS A 35 -20.90 12.46 -12.91
N PRO A 36 -21.19 11.15 -12.91
CA PRO A 36 -21.12 10.34 -11.72
C PRO A 36 -19.66 10.09 -11.30
N CYS A 37 -19.45 9.78 -10.02
CA CYS A 37 -18.16 9.31 -9.55
C CYS A 37 -17.96 7.86 -9.99
N LEU A 38 -16.98 7.62 -10.87
CA LEU A 38 -16.71 6.30 -11.44
C LEU A 38 -15.71 5.46 -10.60
N ASN A 39 -15.34 5.89 -9.41
CA ASN A 39 -14.39 5.18 -8.53
C ASN A 39 -14.84 3.74 -8.20
N PHE A 40 -16.11 3.45 -8.38
CA PHE A 40 -16.67 2.10 -8.29
C PHE A 40 -15.98 1.10 -9.24
N PHE A 41 -15.50 1.57 -10.38
CA PHE A 41 -14.83 0.76 -11.39
C PHE A 41 -13.31 0.75 -11.27
N ASP A 42 -12.75 1.59 -10.41
CA ASP A 42 -11.30 1.67 -10.25
C ASP A 42 -10.74 0.33 -9.78
N VAL A 43 -9.56 0.00 -10.27
CA VAL A 43 -8.84 -1.18 -9.84
C VAL A 43 -8.09 -0.88 -8.55
N ASN A 44 -8.33 -1.67 -7.51
CA ASN A 44 -7.56 -1.66 -6.28
C ASN A 44 -6.32 -2.53 -6.47
N ILE A 45 -5.16 -1.95 -6.24
CA ILE A 45 -3.88 -2.65 -6.28
C ILE A 45 -3.45 -2.95 -4.86
N ASN A 46 -3.47 -4.21 -4.48
CA ASN A 46 -3.06 -4.70 -3.17
C ASN A 46 -1.84 -5.61 -3.27
N THR A 47 -1.16 -5.77 -2.16
CA THR A 47 -0.06 -6.74 -2.04
C THR A 47 -0.33 -7.62 -0.82
N HIS A 48 -0.02 -8.88 -0.94
CA HIS A 48 -0.14 -9.86 0.12
C HIS A 48 1.08 -10.79 0.11
N ALA A 49 1.55 -11.20 1.27
CA ALA A 49 2.56 -12.24 1.39
C ALA A 49 2.07 -13.27 2.40
N ASP A 50 2.19 -14.53 2.03
CA ASP A 50 2.09 -15.62 2.99
C ASP A 50 3.37 -15.71 3.81
N GLU A 51 3.29 -16.38 4.95
CA GLU A 51 4.45 -16.61 5.80
C GLU A 51 5.57 -17.28 4.99
N ASN A 52 6.71 -16.59 4.85
CA ASN A 52 7.85 -17.00 4.03
C ASN A 52 7.63 -17.10 2.50
N GLY A 53 6.48 -16.64 2.00
CA GLY A 53 6.19 -16.60 0.58
C GLY A 53 6.72 -15.32 -0.12
N PRO A 54 6.65 -15.29 -1.47
CA PRO A 54 6.90 -14.06 -2.21
C PRO A 54 5.80 -13.03 -1.95
N LEU A 55 6.12 -11.76 -2.12
CA LEU A 55 5.11 -10.71 -2.13
C LEU A 55 4.28 -10.82 -3.42
N MET A 56 3.00 -11.12 -3.25
CA MET A 56 2.04 -11.26 -4.36
C MET A 56 1.31 -9.95 -4.61
N VAL A 57 1.05 -9.65 -5.87
CA VAL A 57 0.24 -8.51 -6.31
C VAL A 57 -1.17 -8.99 -6.63
N LEU A 58 -2.16 -8.34 -6.02
CA LEU A 58 -3.58 -8.61 -6.21
C LEU A 58 -4.23 -7.38 -6.86
N LEU A 59 -4.99 -7.62 -7.91
CA LEU A 59 -5.79 -6.60 -8.59
C LEU A 59 -7.27 -6.93 -8.43
N GLU A 60 -8.03 -5.99 -7.92
CA GLU A 60 -9.45 -6.19 -7.63
C GLU A 60 -10.27 -4.99 -8.07
N THR A 61 -11.50 -5.21 -8.48
CA THR A 61 -12.48 -4.16 -8.70
C THR A 61 -13.82 -4.57 -8.10
N PHE A 62 -14.62 -3.59 -7.72
CA PHE A 62 -15.98 -3.85 -7.22
C PHE A 62 -16.93 -4.37 -8.30
N TYR A 63 -16.63 -4.17 -9.57
CA TYR A 63 -17.45 -4.69 -10.65
C TYR A 63 -17.02 -6.09 -11.07
N PRO A 64 -17.80 -7.14 -10.72
CA PRO A 64 -17.35 -8.54 -10.82
C PRO A 64 -17.22 -9.07 -12.26
N ASN A 65 -17.78 -8.35 -13.24
CA ASN A 65 -17.76 -8.76 -14.65
C ASN A 65 -16.76 -7.93 -15.47
N ALA A 66 -15.87 -7.17 -14.84
CA ALA A 66 -14.82 -6.46 -15.53
C ALA A 66 -13.63 -7.37 -15.84
N GLU A 67 -13.03 -7.20 -17.02
CA GLU A 67 -11.70 -7.69 -17.29
C GLU A 67 -10.69 -6.68 -16.75
N ILE A 68 -9.80 -7.10 -15.87
CA ILE A 68 -8.72 -6.24 -15.41
C ILE A 68 -7.53 -6.43 -16.34
N ARG A 69 -7.04 -5.34 -16.94
CA ARG A 69 -5.83 -5.31 -17.75
C ARG A 69 -4.77 -4.46 -17.07
N TYR A 70 -3.52 -4.87 -17.19
CA TYR A 70 -2.43 -4.16 -16.52
C TYR A 70 -1.13 -4.14 -17.33
N THR A 71 -0.25 -3.20 -16.93
CA THR A 71 1.13 -3.05 -17.41
C THR A 71 2.05 -2.90 -16.21
N THR A 72 3.32 -3.28 -16.35
CA THR A 72 4.32 -3.21 -15.27
C THR A 72 5.43 -2.21 -15.54
N ASP A 73 5.39 -1.55 -16.70
CA ASP A 73 6.38 -0.60 -17.21
C ASP A 73 5.92 0.87 -17.14
N GLY A 74 4.74 1.12 -16.57
CA GLY A 74 4.14 2.45 -16.49
C GLY A 74 3.40 2.90 -17.75
N SER A 75 3.34 2.09 -18.80
CA SER A 75 2.52 2.37 -19.98
C SER A 75 1.01 2.31 -19.63
N GLU A 76 0.19 3.04 -20.39
CA GLU A 76 -1.26 3.02 -20.19
C GLU A 76 -1.84 1.66 -20.62
N PRO A 77 -2.64 0.99 -19.74
CA PRO A 77 -3.28 -0.26 -20.09
C PRO A 77 -4.28 -0.06 -21.25
N THR A 78 -4.20 -0.95 -22.22
CA THR A 78 -5.15 -1.06 -23.31
C THR A 78 -5.85 -2.41 -23.28
N TYR A 79 -6.87 -2.61 -24.11
CA TYR A 79 -7.52 -3.92 -24.21
C TYR A 79 -6.56 -5.03 -24.69
N GLY A 80 -5.46 -4.68 -25.34
CA GLY A 80 -4.38 -5.60 -25.72
C GLY A 80 -3.34 -5.87 -24.63
N SER A 81 -3.40 -5.18 -23.49
CA SER A 81 -2.46 -5.39 -22.38
C SER A 81 -2.74 -6.70 -21.64
N THR A 82 -1.83 -7.11 -20.77
CA THR A 82 -1.94 -8.37 -20.02
C THR A 82 -3.24 -8.45 -19.23
N LEU A 83 -3.98 -9.55 -19.43
CA LEU A 83 -5.17 -9.86 -18.66
C LEU A 83 -4.75 -10.36 -17.26
N TYR A 84 -5.36 -9.82 -16.25
CA TYR A 84 -5.20 -10.32 -14.89
C TYR A 84 -6.15 -11.49 -14.63
N GLU A 85 -5.59 -12.66 -14.43
CA GLU A 85 -6.34 -13.88 -14.15
C GLU A 85 -6.15 -14.34 -12.69
N GLN A 86 -4.97 -14.09 -12.13
CA GLN A 86 -4.61 -14.51 -10.77
C GLN A 86 -3.51 -13.63 -10.19
N PRO A 87 -3.31 -13.63 -8.87
CA PRO A 87 -2.19 -12.94 -8.23
C PRO A 87 -0.85 -13.38 -8.81
N PHE A 88 0.07 -12.43 -8.98
CA PHE A 88 1.41 -12.70 -9.49
C PHE A 88 2.49 -12.20 -8.52
N ALA A 89 3.65 -12.85 -8.52
CA ALA A 89 4.77 -12.49 -7.66
C ALA A 89 5.40 -11.15 -8.09
N LEU A 90 5.73 -10.30 -7.11
CA LEU A 90 6.45 -9.06 -7.36
C LEU A 90 7.94 -9.32 -7.53
N GLU A 91 8.41 -9.32 -8.75
CA GLU A 91 9.80 -9.50 -9.12
C GLU A 91 10.46 -8.15 -9.41
N GLY A 92 11.07 -7.53 -8.40
CA GLY A 92 11.74 -6.24 -8.56
C GLY A 92 10.79 -5.04 -8.54
N ASN A 93 11.32 -3.89 -8.93
CA ASN A 93 10.54 -2.65 -8.95
C ASN A 93 9.73 -2.57 -10.25
N ILE A 94 8.45 -2.26 -10.12
CA ILE A 94 7.53 -2.08 -11.26
C ILE A 94 6.75 -0.78 -11.11
N ASP A 95 6.41 -0.17 -12.23
CA ASP A 95 5.44 0.92 -12.29
C ASP A 95 4.12 0.34 -12.81
N LEU A 96 3.30 -0.12 -11.86
CA LEU A 96 2.09 -0.87 -12.15
C LEU A 96 0.94 0.08 -12.47
N LYS A 97 0.39 -0.07 -13.67
CA LYS A 97 -0.87 0.54 -14.04
C LYS A 97 -1.91 -0.52 -14.34
N ALA A 98 -3.13 -0.31 -13.88
CA ALA A 98 -4.23 -1.23 -14.08
C ALA A 98 -5.54 -0.49 -14.35
N ALA A 99 -6.38 -1.07 -15.19
CA ALA A 99 -7.71 -0.56 -15.48
C ALA A 99 -8.70 -1.71 -15.66
N ALA A 100 -9.96 -1.44 -15.32
CA ALA A 100 -11.08 -2.33 -15.59
C ALA A 100 -11.64 -2.09 -16.98
N PHE A 101 -11.99 -3.15 -17.70
CA PHE A 101 -12.55 -3.10 -19.04
C PHE A 101 -13.87 -3.87 -19.10
N LYS A 102 -14.78 -3.38 -19.94
CA LYS A 102 -15.99 -4.07 -20.37
C LYS A 102 -16.21 -3.84 -21.86
N ASP A 103 -16.43 -4.89 -22.60
CA ASP A 103 -16.67 -4.83 -24.06
C ASP A 103 -15.60 -4.01 -24.81
N GLY A 104 -14.35 -4.12 -24.40
CA GLY A 104 -13.19 -3.44 -24.98
C GLY A 104 -13.03 -1.97 -24.56
N LYS A 105 -13.91 -1.41 -23.72
CA LYS A 105 -13.86 -0.04 -23.22
C LYS A 105 -13.40 0.01 -21.76
N ILE A 106 -12.61 1.04 -21.44
CA ILE A 106 -12.23 1.31 -20.05
C ILE A 106 -13.44 1.73 -19.25
N LEU A 107 -13.56 1.15 -18.05
CA LEU A 107 -14.47 1.56 -16.99
C LEU A 107 -13.69 2.33 -15.92
N GLY A 108 -14.18 3.50 -15.51
CA GLY A 108 -13.49 4.29 -14.48
C GLY A 108 -12.18 4.91 -14.99
N LYS A 109 -11.18 4.92 -14.15
CA LYS A 109 -9.86 5.49 -14.46
C LYS A 109 -8.75 4.44 -14.36
N VAL A 110 -7.61 4.74 -14.98
CA VAL A 110 -6.39 3.96 -14.78
C VAL A 110 -5.85 4.23 -13.36
N THR A 111 -5.66 3.17 -12.60
CA THR A 111 -4.98 3.23 -11.31
C THR A 111 -3.49 3.03 -11.53
N ASN A 112 -2.68 3.95 -11.05
CA ASN A 112 -1.22 3.85 -11.08
C ASN A 112 -0.68 3.65 -9.67
N LYS A 113 0.19 2.65 -9.48
CA LYS A 113 0.86 2.37 -8.21
C LYS A 113 2.23 1.76 -8.44
N PRO A 114 3.31 2.52 -8.22
CA PRO A 114 4.64 1.94 -8.22
C PRO A 114 4.79 0.97 -7.04
N LEU A 115 5.31 -0.22 -7.31
CA LEU A 115 5.61 -1.25 -6.33
C LEU A 115 7.10 -1.56 -6.31
N TYR A 116 7.61 -1.87 -5.12
CA TYR A 116 9.03 -2.03 -4.87
C TYR A 116 9.32 -3.45 -4.38
N GLY A 117 9.75 -4.32 -5.30
CA GLY A 117 10.24 -5.66 -4.99
C GLY A 117 11.73 -5.62 -4.68
N ASN A 118 12.08 -6.00 -3.46
CA ASN A 118 13.46 -6.07 -2.98
C ASN A 118 13.62 -7.29 -2.05
N LEU A 119 14.81 -7.52 -1.52
CA LEU A 119 15.09 -8.66 -0.64
C LEU A 119 14.20 -8.72 0.62
N LEU A 120 13.67 -7.58 1.06
CA LEU A 120 12.81 -7.48 2.22
C LEU A 120 11.31 -7.58 1.87
N ALA A 121 10.95 -7.57 0.58
CA ALA A 121 9.56 -7.60 0.16
C ALA A 121 8.87 -8.89 0.65
N GLY A 122 7.81 -8.73 1.42
CA GLY A 122 7.07 -9.84 2.02
C GLY A 122 7.72 -10.51 3.22
N LYS A 123 8.88 -10.03 3.69
CA LYS A 123 9.55 -10.64 4.83
C LYS A 123 8.98 -10.18 6.16
N PRO A 124 8.87 -11.08 7.14
CA PRO A 124 8.45 -10.73 8.49
C PRO A 124 9.48 -9.81 9.14
N PHE A 125 9.00 -8.93 10.00
CA PHE A 125 9.86 -8.08 10.81
C PHE A 125 9.31 -7.94 12.22
N THR A 126 10.20 -7.60 13.17
CA THR A 126 9.83 -7.22 14.51
C THR A 126 10.20 -5.77 14.76
N VAL A 127 9.43 -5.10 15.59
CA VAL A 127 9.69 -3.72 16.02
C VAL A 127 9.89 -3.71 17.51
N ASN A 128 11.04 -3.22 17.95
CA ASN A 128 11.36 -3.12 19.37
C ASN A 128 10.96 -1.76 19.94
N TYR A 129 9.69 -1.39 19.76
CA TYR A 129 9.21 -0.10 20.19
C TYR A 129 7.79 -0.16 20.76
N THR A 130 7.62 0.42 21.95
CA THR A 130 6.32 0.61 22.57
C THR A 130 5.97 2.11 22.55
N MET A 131 4.95 2.48 21.83
CA MET A 131 4.49 3.86 21.78
C MET A 131 3.85 4.28 23.12
N GLY A 132 4.44 5.25 23.77
CA GLY A 132 4.07 5.65 25.11
C GLY A 132 2.86 6.57 25.26
N TRP A 133 2.24 7.07 24.16
CA TRP A 133 1.17 8.07 24.32
C TRP A 133 -0.01 7.96 23.36
N THR A 134 0.00 7.07 22.44
CA THR A 134 -1.00 7.02 21.37
C THR A 134 -1.78 5.73 21.31
N GLY A 135 -1.60 4.84 22.24
CA GLY A 135 -2.35 3.59 22.33
C GLY A 135 -3.85 3.80 22.15
N ASP A 136 -4.39 4.86 22.73
CA ASP A 136 -5.81 5.17 22.67
C ASP A 136 -6.29 5.70 21.31
N ILE A 137 -5.41 6.26 20.49
CA ILE A 137 -5.77 6.82 19.19
C ILE A 137 -5.65 5.78 18.09
N PHE A 138 -4.74 4.84 18.22
CA PHE A 138 -4.37 3.91 17.17
C PHE A 138 -4.60 2.44 17.51
N GLY A 139 -5.15 2.15 18.69
CA GLY A 139 -5.41 0.82 19.22
C GLY A 139 -4.18 0.13 19.80
N ASP A 140 -4.41 -0.92 20.56
CA ASP A 140 -3.46 -1.55 21.48
C ASP A 140 -2.23 -2.23 20.87
N ASN A 141 -1.98 -2.09 19.58
CA ASN A 141 -0.89 -2.84 18.97
C ASN A 141 -0.02 -2.04 18.08
N ASP A 142 0.29 -0.92 18.61
CA ASP A 142 0.41 -0.09 17.82
C ASP A 142 1.63 0.44 17.23
N VAL A 143 2.01 -0.27 16.37
CA VAL A 143 2.73 0.16 15.20
C VAL A 143 1.73 0.91 14.37
N LEU A 144 1.77 2.21 14.45
CA LEU A 144 0.97 3.08 13.63
C LEU A 144 1.03 2.61 12.20
N GLY A 145 -0.07 2.13 11.76
CA GLY A 145 -0.26 1.84 10.40
C GLY A 145 0.41 0.65 9.85
N ALA A 146 0.93 -0.17 10.62
CA ALA A 146 0.98 -1.52 10.17
C ALA A 146 -0.45 -1.91 9.87
N ASP A 147 -0.75 -2.22 8.65
CA ASP A 147 -1.75 -3.20 8.50
C ASP A 147 -1.35 -4.25 9.55
N LYS A 148 -2.25 -4.70 10.39
CA LYS A 148 -1.97 -5.58 11.54
C LYS A 148 -1.30 -6.90 11.13
N THR A 149 -0.86 -6.97 9.90
CA THR A 149 -0.04 -7.99 9.32
C THR A 149 1.41 -7.56 9.48
N THR A 150 2.25 -8.49 9.81
CA THR A 150 3.69 -8.35 10.00
C THR A 150 4.46 -7.79 8.79
N PHE A 151 3.77 -7.35 7.74
CA PHE A 151 4.36 -6.98 6.45
C PHE A 151 4.28 -5.49 6.10
N GLY A 152 3.82 -4.62 6.99
CA GLY A 152 3.60 -3.20 6.69
C GLY A 152 4.80 -2.47 6.12
N LEU A 153 6.01 -2.67 6.67
CA LEU A 153 7.25 -2.08 6.14
C LEU A 153 7.79 -2.78 4.91
N THR A 154 7.41 -4.03 4.71
CA THR A 154 7.94 -4.91 3.66
C THR A 154 6.92 -5.20 2.58
N ASN A 155 5.78 -4.50 2.58
CA ASN A 155 4.66 -4.71 1.66
C ASN A 155 4.88 -4.17 0.23
N GLY A 156 6.07 -3.70 -0.10
CA GLY A 156 6.40 -3.16 -1.42
C GLY A 156 5.77 -1.80 -1.76
N LYS A 157 5.10 -1.16 -0.81
CA LYS A 157 4.44 0.14 -1.01
C LYS A 157 5.23 1.27 -0.35
N ARG A 158 5.05 2.49 -0.87
CA ARG A 158 5.49 3.71 -0.20
C ARG A 158 4.28 4.53 0.22
N GLY A 159 4.39 5.19 1.38
CA GLY A 159 3.47 6.23 1.78
C GLY A 159 3.56 7.43 0.83
N ASN A 160 2.53 8.25 0.79
CA ASN A 160 2.54 9.51 0.07
C ASN A 160 2.80 10.69 1.02
N ASN A 161 3.17 11.83 0.45
CA ASN A 161 3.46 13.05 1.24
C ASN A 161 2.20 13.80 1.71
N ALA A 162 1.02 13.42 1.24
CA ALA A 162 -0.23 14.13 1.53
C ALA A 162 -0.90 13.63 2.82
N SER A 163 -0.71 12.37 3.13
CA SER A 163 -1.20 11.76 4.37
C SER A 163 -0.29 10.60 4.74
N TYR A 164 -0.04 10.39 6.01
CA TYR A 164 0.57 9.14 6.36
C TYR A 164 -0.45 8.02 6.11
N THR A 165 0.01 7.00 5.42
CA THR A 165 -0.81 5.84 5.14
C THR A 165 -0.43 4.77 6.15
N PRO A 166 -1.38 4.37 6.96
CA PRO A 166 -1.13 3.46 8.06
C PRO A 166 -0.36 2.19 7.68
N TRP A 167 -0.50 1.65 6.52
CA TRP A 167 0.11 0.39 6.09
C TRP A 167 1.54 0.47 5.56
N SER A 168 2.17 1.65 5.59
CA SER A 168 3.53 1.82 5.10
C SER A 168 4.37 2.82 5.90
N SER A 169 3.90 3.22 7.06
CA SER A 169 4.56 4.25 7.86
C SER A 169 4.57 3.90 9.34
N PHE A 170 5.66 4.28 9.99
CA PHE A 170 5.79 4.26 11.44
C PHE A 170 6.11 5.65 11.94
N ALA A 171 5.59 5.99 13.09
CA ALA A 171 5.91 7.23 13.77
C ALA A 171 6.51 6.95 15.15
N ILE A 172 7.49 7.73 15.54
CA ILE A 172 8.09 7.70 16.86
C ILE A 172 7.98 9.07 17.52
N VAL A 173 8.05 9.08 18.83
CA VAL A 173 8.15 10.31 19.59
C VAL A 173 9.57 10.86 19.47
N GLU A 174 9.70 12.18 19.41
CA GLU A 174 10.99 12.86 19.41
C GLU A 174 11.89 12.36 20.55
N GLY A 175 13.14 12.10 20.25
CA GLY A 175 14.14 11.60 21.19
C GLY A 175 14.05 10.11 21.52
N LYS A 176 13.32 9.35 20.72
CA LYS A 176 13.31 7.87 20.78
C LYS A 176 13.86 7.27 19.51
N ASP A 177 14.49 6.14 19.64
CA ASP A 177 14.95 5.35 18.50
C ASP A 177 13.92 4.29 18.15
N LEU A 178 13.80 4.04 16.85
CA LEU A 178 12.94 2.99 16.31
C LEU A 178 13.82 1.92 15.69
N GLU A 179 13.70 0.72 16.20
CA GLU A 179 14.46 -0.43 15.73
C GLU A 179 13.55 -1.41 15.01
N PHE A 180 13.98 -1.83 13.83
CA PHE A 180 13.33 -2.87 13.05
C PHE A 180 14.29 -4.02 12.82
N ILE A 181 13.86 -5.22 13.11
CA ILE A 181 14.58 -6.44 12.78
C ILE A 181 13.82 -7.16 11.68
N VAL A 182 14.40 -7.25 10.51
CA VAL A 182 13.81 -7.99 9.39
C VAL A 182 14.48 -9.36 9.31
N HIS A 183 13.65 -10.40 9.31
CA HIS A 183 14.13 -11.78 9.27
C HIS A 183 14.22 -12.27 7.83
N LEU A 184 15.42 -12.66 7.43
CA LEU A 184 15.67 -13.30 6.14
C LEU A 184 15.74 -14.83 6.32
N ASP A 185 15.20 -15.58 5.37
CA ASP A 185 15.09 -17.04 5.47
C ASP A 185 16.46 -17.75 5.44
N LYS A 186 17.45 -17.05 4.91
CA LYS A 186 18.81 -17.56 4.76
C LYS A 186 19.82 -16.42 4.78
N PRO A 187 21.07 -16.67 5.13
CA PRO A 187 22.15 -15.69 4.97
C PRO A 187 22.18 -15.15 3.55
N THR A 188 22.05 -13.84 3.41
CA THR A 188 21.92 -13.15 2.12
C THR A 188 22.85 -11.96 2.10
N GLU A 189 23.57 -11.76 0.99
CA GLU A 189 24.41 -10.59 0.80
C GLU A 189 23.55 -9.34 0.64
N VAL A 190 23.73 -8.34 1.48
CA VAL A 190 23.06 -7.04 1.42
C VAL A 190 24.07 -5.99 0.99
N ARG A 191 23.87 -5.40 -0.18
CA ARG A 191 24.77 -4.37 -0.74
C ARG A 191 24.25 -2.94 -0.54
N LYS A 192 22.95 -2.79 -0.36
CA LYS A 192 22.30 -1.48 -0.26
C LYS A 192 21.06 -1.58 0.59
N VAL A 193 20.91 -0.69 1.55
CA VAL A 193 19.68 -0.46 2.30
C VAL A 193 19.10 0.89 1.89
N VAL A 194 17.81 0.93 1.61
CA VAL A 194 17.09 2.17 1.30
C VAL A 194 16.05 2.39 2.38
N PHE A 195 16.21 3.47 3.09
CA PHE A 195 15.27 3.90 4.12
C PHE A 195 14.47 5.10 3.60
N GLY A 196 13.15 5.02 3.71
CA GLY A 196 12.23 6.12 3.38
C GLY A 196 11.77 6.82 4.65
N SER A 197 11.86 8.13 4.68
CA SER A 197 11.37 8.94 5.78
C SER A 197 10.40 10.01 5.26
N LEU A 198 9.28 10.17 5.95
CA LEU A 198 8.27 11.17 5.59
C LEU A 198 8.58 12.50 6.26
N PHE A 199 8.57 13.57 5.47
CA PHE A 199 8.62 14.93 5.96
C PHE A 199 7.33 15.67 5.63
N ASN A 200 6.54 15.99 6.64
CA ASN A 200 5.33 16.79 6.50
C ASN A 200 5.21 17.75 7.69
N PRO A 201 5.80 18.95 7.59
CA PRO A 201 5.82 19.92 8.69
C PRO A 201 4.42 20.42 9.07
N ALA A 202 3.47 20.46 8.13
CA ALA A 202 2.09 20.86 8.43
C ALA A 202 1.41 19.87 9.37
N MET A 203 1.79 18.62 9.36
CA MET A 203 1.32 17.59 10.30
C MET A 203 2.31 17.33 11.44
N ARG A 204 3.33 18.15 11.61
CA ARG A 204 4.43 17.98 12.59
C ARG A 204 5.15 16.64 12.46
N MET A 205 5.22 16.10 11.26
CA MET A 205 5.99 14.90 10.97
C MET A 205 7.39 15.31 10.53
N LEU A 206 8.34 15.01 11.38
CA LEU A 206 9.76 15.25 11.11
C LEU A 206 10.40 13.94 10.61
N PRO A 207 11.36 14.02 9.72
CA PRO A 207 12.10 12.85 9.28
C PRO A 207 13.01 12.33 10.41
N ALA A 208 13.49 11.10 10.28
CA ALA A 208 14.48 10.55 11.19
C ALA A 208 15.77 11.37 11.18
N GLY A 209 16.38 11.59 12.34
CA GLY A 209 17.66 12.30 12.46
C GLY A 209 18.85 11.51 11.92
N GLY A 210 18.74 10.20 11.87
CA GLY A 210 19.77 9.31 11.34
C GLY A 210 19.24 7.91 11.14
N VAL A 211 20.04 7.09 10.50
CA VAL A 211 19.78 5.64 10.31
C VAL A 211 21.08 4.88 10.54
N ALA A 212 21.05 3.90 11.42
CA ALA A 212 22.09 2.89 11.56
C ALA A 212 21.59 1.57 10.96
N VAL A 213 22.49 0.82 10.36
CA VAL A 213 22.21 -0.50 9.79
C VAL A 213 23.12 -1.51 10.47
N GLU A 214 22.49 -2.50 11.06
CA GLU A 214 23.18 -3.61 11.71
C GLU A 214 22.79 -4.92 11.03
N VAL A 215 23.67 -5.88 11.06
CA VAL A 215 23.45 -7.23 10.53
C VAL A 215 23.82 -8.26 11.57
N SER A 216 23.10 -9.39 11.53
CA SER A 216 23.36 -10.55 12.37
C SER A 216 23.23 -11.84 11.55
N ALA A 217 24.07 -12.81 11.83
CA ALA A 217 23.97 -14.14 11.23
C ALA A 217 23.15 -15.11 12.09
N ASP A 218 23.00 -14.82 13.38
CA ASP A 218 22.37 -15.69 14.37
C ASP A 218 21.13 -15.07 15.05
N GLY A 219 20.84 -13.79 14.73
CA GLY A 219 19.76 -13.03 15.37
C GLY A 219 20.03 -12.64 16.83
N GLN A 220 21.23 -12.85 17.34
CA GLN A 220 21.59 -12.53 18.73
C GLN A 220 22.69 -11.48 18.81
N GLN A 221 23.71 -11.61 17.98
CA GLN A 221 24.79 -10.66 17.90
C GLN A 221 24.69 -9.82 16.65
N TYR A 222 24.59 -8.51 16.83
CA TYR A 222 24.47 -7.54 15.73
C TYR A 222 25.76 -6.76 15.57
N THR A 223 26.13 -6.53 14.33
CA THR A 223 27.29 -5.73 13.96
C THR A 223 26.83 -4.56 13.10
N GLN A 224 27.13 -3.36 13.53
CA GLN A 224 26.83 -2.15 12.75
C GLN A 224 27.74 -2.10 11.52
N ILE A 225 27.13 -2.01 10.35
CA ILE A 225 27.84 -1.98 9.06
C ILE A 225 27.73 -0.61 8.36
N ALA A 226 26.76 0.19 8.73
CA ALA A 226 26.59 1.53 8.19
C ALA A 226 25.84 2.43 9.18
N GLU A 227 26.16 3.73 9.09
CA GLU A 227 25.43 4.78 9.78
C GLU A 227 25.39 6.02 8.92
N LYS A 228 24.28 6.72 8.92
CA LYS A 228 24.12 7.96 8.20
C LYS A 228 23.25 8.93 8.97
N ALA A 229 23.83 10.06 9.38
CA ALA A 229 23.05 11.20 9.84
C ALA A 229 22.28 11.80 8.66
N LEU A 230 20.99 12.02 8.85
CA LEU A 230 20.13 12.64 7.85
C LEU A 230 20.03 14.14 8.20
N LYS A 231 20.58 14.98 7.33
CA LYS A 231 20.40 16.42 7.44
C LYS A 231 19.09 16.79 6.78
N HIS A 232 18.25 17.45 7.54
CA HIS A 232 17.01 18.01 7.02
C HIS A 232 17.08 19.52 7.21
N ASP A 233 16.98 20.26 6.11
CA ASP A 233 16.74 21.71 6.16
C ASP A 233 15.28 21.91 6.61
N CYS A 234 15.04 21.62 7.87
CA CYS A 234 13.75 21.93 8.49
C CYS A 234 13.77 23.44 8.74
N PRO A 235 12.90 24.25 8.15
CA PRO A 235 12.77 25.64 8.56
C PRO A 235 12.46 25.63 10.06
N GLU A 236 13.27 26.35 10.83
CA GLU A 236 13.03 26.53 12.25
C GLU A 236 11.59 27.01 12.42
N THR A 237 10.71 26.12 12.88
CA THR A 237 9.39 26.52 13.29
C THR A 237 9.59 27.34 14.55
N GLY A 238 9.54 28.67 14.38
CA GLY A 238 9.58 29.58 15.50
C GLY A 238 8.58 29.11 16.56
N ARG A 239 9.08 28.96 17.78
CA ARG A 239 8.30 28.72 18.99
C ARG A 239 7.39 29.89 19.25
#